data_ceb0269a4ed5b7e661ff309963d31090
#
_entry.id   ceb0269a4ed5b7e661ff309963d31090
#
_cell.length_a   1.000
_cell.length_b   1.000
_cell.length_c   1.000
_cell.angle_alpha   90.00
_cell.angle_beta   90.00
_cell.angle_gamma   90.00
#
_symmetry.space_group_name_H-M   'P 1'
#
loop_
_entity.id
_entity.type
_entity.pdbx_description
1 polymer ?
#
loop_
_entity_poly.entity_id
_entity_poly.type
_entity_poly.pdbx_seq_one_letter_code
_entity_poly.pdbx_strand_id
1 'polypeptide(L)'
;MYKEGNDFMNNTDKYKRDFARVLTLLMLLAALFVTDIPVSADTTDSATVSSISAVTVKAEIKASSNTALKISWEKCPLAQGYVIYRRESTRKAFRRIKKVSASRTSYIDKRLTSSKPYQYAVRAIRKENGKYVYSRYLMVTGATRPAIVKTRIKAASSSTMKVTWKKSSRADGYRIYRRPAAGKWVLVADVAKNLTSYTDTGLNASTKYVYTVRPYKKGGNVKYMSAVKLSNKASTPAAPKVTPSGDISNSSVISNTRFTAAQKDVMKKDRKSVV
;
A
#
# COMPACT_ATOMS: atom_id res chain seq x y z
N MET A 1 -3.92 -8.84 -26.98
CA MET A 1 -3.86 -9.60 -25.71
C MET A 1 -2.93 -8.83 -24.76
N TYR A 2 -3.47 -7.94 -23.91
CA TYR A 2 -2.68 -7.01 -23.10
C TYR A 2 -2.52 -7.58 -21.69
N LYS A 3 -1.28 -7.86 -21.30
CA LYS A 3 -0.86 -8.16 -19.91
C LYS A 3 -0.83 -6.85 -19.10
N GLU A 4 -1.95 -6.37 -18.61
CA GLU A 4 -2.03 -5.20 -17.73
C GLU A 4 -2.37 -5.62 -16.28
N GLY A 5 -1.47 -6.29 -15.61
CA GLY A 5 -1.75 -6.72 -14.22
C GLY A 5 -0.66 -6.47 -13.18
N ASN A 6 0.57 -6.17 -13.55
CA ASN A 6 1.71 -6.32 -12.64
C ASN A 6 2.36 -5.04 -12.10
N ASP A 7 2.03 -3.84 -12.58
CA ASP A 7 2.76 -2.63 -12.17
C ASP A 7 2.43 -2.08 -10.77
N PHE A 8 1.42 -2.64 -10.09
CA PHE A 8 1.09 -2.25 -8.71
C PHE A 8 1.81 -3.07 -7.63
N MET A 9 2.55 -4.11 -8.02
CA MET A 9 3.18 -5.05 -7.07
C MET A 9 4.68 -4.80 -6.80
N ASN A 10 5.35 -3.93 -7.54
CA ASN A 10 6.82 -3.80 -7.49
C ASN A 10 7.40 -3.02 -6.30
N ASN A 11 6.58 -2.52 -5.38
CA ASN A 11 7.11 -1.82 -4.20
C ASN A 11 7.47 -2.79 -3.05
N THR A 12 7.00 -4.02 -3.08
CA THR A 12 7.37 -5.06 -2.09
C THR A 12 8.73 -5.68 -2.38
N ASP A 13 9.16 -5.71 -3.64
CA ASP A 13 10.45 -6.30 -4.03
C ASP A 13 11.62 -5.35 -3.79
N LYS A 14 11.38 -4.04 -3.77
CA LYS A 14 12.38 -3.05 -3.33
C LYS A 14 12.66 -3.19 -1.83
N TYR A 15 11.62 -3.32 -1.00
CA TYR A 15 11.78 -3.54 0.45
C TYR A 15 12.46 -4.87 0.79
N LYS A 16 12.24 -5.93 0.02
CA LYS A 16 12.94 -7.21 0.22
C LYS A 16 14.43 -7.12 -0.12
N ARG A 17 14.79 -6.40 -1.19
CA ARG A 17 16.18 -6.18 -1.58
C ARG A 17 16.93 -5.28 -0.59
N ASP A 18 16.28 -4.24 -0.08
CA ASP A 18 16.88 -3.34 0.90
C ASP A 18 17.04 -4.03 2.27
N PHE A 19 16.11 -4.88 2.67
CA PHE A 19 16.23 -5.69 3.89
C PHE A 19 17.33 -6.77 3.79
N ALA A 20 17.47 -7.40 2.63
CA ALA A 20 18.56 -8.36 2.38
C ALA A 20 19.94 -7.69 2.42
N ARG A 21 20.05 -6.46 1.90
CA ARG A 21 21.33 -5.69 1.94
C ARG A 21 21.70 -5.23 3.34
N VAL A 22 20.74 -4.86 4.17
CA VAL A 22 20.97 -4.51 5.59
C VAL A 22 21.40 -5.73 6.39
N LEU A 23 20.81 -6.91 6.11
CA LEU A 23 21.19 -8.15 6.79
C LEU A 23 22.60 -8.64 6.41
N THR A 24 23.01 -8.47 5.14
CA THR A 24 24.36 -8.78 4.67
C THR A 24 25.41 -7.82 5.25
N LEU A 25 25.07 -6.54 5.43
CA LEU A 25 25.97 -5.55 6.03
C LEU A 25 26.18 -5.80 7.54
N LEU A 26 25.14 -6.25 8.24
CA LEU A 26 25.22 -6.64 9.66
C LEU A 26 26.04 -7.93 9.88
N MET A 27 26.04 -8.86 8.91
CA MET A 27 26.87 -10.06 8.98
C MET A 27 28.35 -9.80 8.66
N LEU A 28 28.66 -8.77 7.86
CA LEU A 28 30.05 -8.39 7.56
C LEU A 28 30.75 -7.61 8.70
N LEU A 29 29.98 -6.92 9.56
CA LEU A 29 30.54 -6.23 10.74
C LEU A 29 30.83 -7.17 11.90
N ALA A 30 30.30 -8.37 11.94
CA ALA A 30 30.57 -9.37 12.97
C ALA A 30 31.88 -10.17 12.73
N ALA A 31 32.54 -10.00 11.59
CA ALA A 31 33.71 -10.79 11.20
C ALA A 31 35.07 -10.13 11.56
N LEU A 32 35.08 -9.00 12.28
CA LEU A 32 36.32 -8.22 12.51
C LEU A 32 36.88 -8.29 13.93
N PHE A 33 36.42 -9.20 14.79
CA PHE A 33 37.03 -9.48 16.08
C PHE A 33 37.12 -10.98 16.33
N VAL A 34 38.11 -11.64 15.73
CA VAL A 34 38.50 -12.97 16.17
C VAL A 34 39.96 -12.87 16.66
N THR A 35 40.13 -12.76 17.97
CA THR A 35 41.35 -13.13 18.64
C THR A 35 41.35 -14.65 18.85
N ASP A 36 42.46 -15.30 18.51
CA ASP A 36 42.68 -16.73 18.60
C ASP A 36 42.36 -17.29 19.99
N ILE A 37 41.30 -18.06 20.10
CA ILE A 37 41.04 -18.98 21.21
C ILE A 37 41.16 -20.40 20.62
N PRO A 38 41.93 -21.32 21.21
CA PRO A 38 42.05 -22.68 20.70
C PRO A 38 40.67 -23.35 20.75
N VAL A 39 40.16 -23.70 19.57
CA VAL A 39 38.94 -24.45 19.40
C VAL A 39 39.17 -25.87 19.89
N SER A 40 38.79 -26.18 21.11
CA SER A 40 38.37 -27.52 21.48
C SER A 40 37.17 -27.87 20.61
N ALA A 41 37.26 -28.95 19.84
CA ALA A 41 36.15 -29.47 19.03
C ALA A 41 35.05 -29.91 19.98
N ASP A 42 34.19 -28.96 20.32
CA ASP A 42 32.94 -29.25 21.02
C ASP A 42 31.81 -29.23 19.97
N THR A 43 31.21 -30.38 19.84
CA THR A 43 30.05 -30.68 19.02
C THR A 43 29.06 -29.53 19.09
N THR A 44 28.75 -28.91 17.92
CA THR A 44 27.61 -28.02 17.78
C THR A 44 26.38 -28.81 18.21
N ASP A 45 26.03 -28.63 19.46
CA ASP A 45 24.72 -29.03 19.98
C ASP A 45 23.66 -28.16 19.31
N SER A 46 23.27 -28.62 18.13
CA SER A 46 22.01 -28.21 17.54
C SER A 46 20.97 -28.67 18.54
N ALA A 47 20.64 -27.80 19.50
CA ALA A 47 19.59 -28.05 20.49
C ALA A 47 18.34 -28.50 19.76
N THR A 48 18.20 -29.82 19.63
CA THR A 48 17.05 -30.44 19.00
C THR A 48 15.85 -30.08 19.85
N VAL A 49 15.02 -29.14 19.35
CA VAL A 49 13.78 -28.77 20.01
C VAL A 49 12.93 -30.03 20.12
N SER A 50 13.03 -30.72 21.26
CA SER A 50 12.40 -32.02 21.50
C SER A 50 10.89 -31.93 21.69
N SER A 51 10.37 -30.74 22.07
CA SER A 51 8.95 -30.52 22.30
C SER A 51 8.36 -29.42 21.43
N ILE A 52 7.19 -29.72 20.85
CA ILE A 52 6.43 -28.76 20.05
C ILE A 52 5.99 -27.52 20.86
N SER A 53 5.90 -27.64 22.18
CA SER A 53 5.53 -26.52 23.08
C SER A 53 6.55 -25.38 23.08
N ALA A 54 7.82 -25.66 22.75
CA ALA A 54 8.88 -24.67 22.67
C ALA A 54 8.86 -23.92 21.31
N VAL A 55 8.24 -24.49 20.27
CA VAL A 55 8.18 -23.89 18.93
C VAL A 55 7.17 -22.75 18.87
N THR A 56 7.54 -21.64 18.24
CA THR A 56 6.61 -20.54 17.95
C THR A 56 6.27 -20.53 16.45
N VAL A 57 4.99 -20.69 16.12
CA VAL A 57 4.52 -20.60 14.73
C VAL A 57 4.29 -19.13 14.36
N LYS A 58 5.05 -18.67 13.37
CA LYS A 58 4.87 -17.34 12.75
C LYS A 58 3.89 -17.46 11.61
N ALA A 59 2.93 -16.54 11.52
CA ALA A 59 1.95 -16.50 10.45
C ALA A 59 1.92 -15.13 9.78
N GLU A 60 1.48 -15.12 8.52
CA GLU A 60 1.23 -13.90 7.73
C GLU A 60 -0.22 -13.87 7.25
N ILE A 61 -0.74 -12.65 7.00
CA ILE A 61 -2.08 -12.48 6.47
C ILE A 61 -2.04 -11.62 5.20
N LYS A 62 -2.73 -12.10 4.17
CA LYS A 62 -2.99 -11.34 2.94
C LYS A 62 -4.48 -11.32 2.64
N ALA A 63 -5.01 -10.15 2.26
CA ALA A 63 -6.40 -10.08 1.81
C ALA A 63 -6.56 -10.75 0.45
N SER A 64 -7.31 -11.82 0.40
CA SER A 64 -7.64 -12.55 -0.82
C SER A 64 -8.76 -11.85 -1.59
N SER A 65 -9.79 -11.35 -0.87
CA SER A 65 -10.89 -10.59 -1.44
C SER A 65 -11.47 -9.59 -0.42
N ASN A 66 -12.63 -9.01 -0.72
CA ASN A 66 -13.38 -8.20 0.23
C ASN A 66 -14.08 -9.02 1.33
N THR A 67 -14.15 -10.34 1.18
CA THR A 67 -14.79 -11.27 2.14
C THR A 67 -13.91 -12.46 2.50
N ALA A 68 -12.61 -12.43 2.15
CA ALA A 68 -11.71 -13.53 2.45
C ALA A 68 -10.30 -13.04 2.79
N LEU A 69 -9.67 -13.74 3.74
CA LEU A 69 -8.27 -13.56 4.14
C LEU A 69 -7.53 -14.88 3.96
N LYS A 70 -6.34 -14.83 3.37
CA LYS A 70 -5.40 -15.95 3.32
C LYS A 70 -4.42 -15.81 4.48
N ILE A 71 -4.38 -16.81 5.33
CA ILE A 71 -3.40 -16.98 6.39
C ILE A 71 -2.39 -17.99 5.90
N SER A 72 -1.11 -17.70 5.98
CA SER A 72 0.01 -18.61 5.66
C SER A 72 1.00 -18.62 6.82
N TRP A 73 1.70 -19.73 6.99
CA TRP A 73 2.67 -19.93 8.06
C TRP A 73 3.83 -20.80 7.59
N GLU A 74 4.93 -20.75 8.33
CA GLU A 74 6.10 -21.58 8.11
C GLU A 74 5.83 -23.02 8.56
N LYS A 75 6.37 -23.99 7.82
CA LYS A 75 6.25 -25.41 8.16
C LYS A 75 7.01 -25.69 9.47
N CYS A 76 6.35 -26.32 10.41
CA CYS A 76 6.99 -26.83 11.63
C CYS A 76 7.29 -28.33 11.43
N PRO A 77 8.56 -28.76 11.47
CA PRO A 77 8.93 -30.17 11.26
C PRO A 77 8.29 -31.13 12.27
N LEU A 78 8.09 -30.69 13.51
CA LEU A 78 7.50 -31.47 14.59
C LEU A 78 5.97 -31.58 14.51
N ALA A 79 5.31 -30.86 13.61
CA ALA A 79 3.86 -30.79 13.57
C ALA A 79 3.24 -32.03 12.90
N GLN A 80 2.22 -32.58 13.52
CA GLN A 80 1.28 -33.53 12.91
C GLN A 80 0.05 -32.83 12.29
N GLY A 81 -0.11 -31.54 12.54
CA GLY A 81 -1.15 -30.69 11.99
C GLY A 81 -1.10 -29.29 12.55
N TYR A 82 -2.05 -28.45 12.11
CA TYR A 82 -2.19 -27.08 12.60
C TYR A 82 -3.63 -26.78 12.96
N VAL A 83 -3.80 -25.92 13.96
CA VAL A 83 -5.10 -25.38 14.37
C VAL A 83 -5.07 -23.87 14.18
N ILE A 84 -6.05 -23.39 13.43
CA ILE A 84 -6.22 -21.98 13.12
C ILE A 84 -7.32 -21.42 14.01
N TYR A 85 -7.01 -20.30 14.66
CA TYR A 85 -7.92 -19.57 15.53
C TYR A 85 -8.17 -18.19 14.96
N ARG A 86 -9.38 -17.66 15.19
CA ARG A 86 -9.78 -16.31 14.82
C ARG A 86 -10.52 -15.63 15.95
N ARG A 87 -10.33 -14.31 16.07
CA ARG A 87 -11.22 -13.42 16.81
C ARG A 87 -11.48 -12.13 16.01
N GLU A 88 -12.61 -11.49 16.30
CA GLU A 88 -13.06 -10.30 15.57
C GLU A 88 -12.66 -8.98 16.24
N SER A 89 -12.22 -9.03 17.49
CA SER A 89 -11.71 -7.88 18.25
C SER A 89 -10.89 -8.39 19.44
N THR A 90 -10.11 -7.49 20.06
CA THR A 90 -9.32 -7.79 21.27
C THR A 90 -10.17 -8.16 22.47
N ARG A 91 -11.44 -7.72 22.50
CA ARG A 91 -12.40 -8.02 23.58
C ARG A 91 -13.04 -9.42 23.46
N LYS A 92 -12.88 -10.12 22.34
CA LYS A 92 -13.43 -11.45 22.12
C LYS A 92 -12.35 -12.51 22.23
N ALA A 93 -12.69 -13.66 22.79
CA ALA A 93 -11.82 -14.83 22.84
C ALA A 93 -11.54 -15.38 21.42
N PHE A 94 -10.39 -16.02 21.25
CA PHE A 94 -10.09 -16.78 20.05
C PHE A 94 -11.00 -18.01 19.95
N ARG A 95 -11.57 -18.20 18.77
CA ARG A 95 -12.34 -19.40 18.43
C ARG A 95 -11.56 -20.22 17.40
N ARG A 96 -11.51 -21.54 17.60
CA ARG A 96 -10.98 -22.46 16.59
C ARG A 96 -11.87 -22.43 15.36
N ILE A 97 -11.29 -22.15 14.20
CA ILE A 97 -12.04 -22.11 12.93
C ILE A 97 -11.68 -23.27 12.01
N LYS A 98 -10.44 -23.82 12.11
CA LYS A 98 -10.03 -24.95 11.27
C LYS A 98 -8.89 -25.74 11.95
N LYS A 99 -8.88 -27.06 11.68
CA LYS A 99 -7.74 -27.95 11.86
C LYS A 99 -7.33 -28.47 10.48
N VAL A 100 -6.03 -28.49 10.19
CA VAL A 100 -5.47 -28.95 8.91
C VAL A 100 -4.29 -29.89 9.14
N SER A 101 -3.94 -30.68 8.11
CA SER A 101 -2.80 -31.61 8.15
C SER A 101 -1.45 -30.87 8.21
N ALA A 102 -0.39 -31.57 8.57
CA ALA A 102 0.98 -31.08 8.63
C ALA A 102 1.52 -30.59 7.26
N SER A 103 0.99 -31.13 6.16
CA SER A 103 1.36 -30.72 4.80
C SER A 103 0.83 -29.36 4.40
N ARG A 104 -0.19 -28.84 5.09
CA ARG A 104 -0.81 -27.55 4.80
C ARG A 104 -0.11 -26.43 5.54
N THR A 105 0.32 -25.41 4.79
CA THR A 105 0.94 -24.18 5.33
C THR A 105 0.14 -22.93 5.03
N SER A 106 -1.11 -23.09 4.58
CA SER A 106 -2.03 -21.96 4.40
C SER A 106 -3.49 -22.37 4.52
N TYR A 107 -4.33 -21.38 4.84
CA TYR A 107 -5.77 -21.49 4.92
C TYR A 107 -6.42 -20.21 4.42
N ILE A 108 -7.53 -20.33 3.66
CA ILE A 108 -8.33 -19.19 3.23
C ILE A 108 -9.61 -19.17 4.06
N ASP A 109 -9.73 -18.18 4.91
CA ASP A 109 -10.93 -17.90 5.67
C ASP A 109 -11.90 -17.06 4.81
N LYS A 110 -13.07 -17.59 4.56
CA LYS A 110 -14.10 -17.04 3.64
C LYS A 110 -15.32 -16.55 4.41
N ARG A 111 -16.23 -15.87 3.71
CA ARG A 111 -17.50 -15.33 4.25
C ARG A 111 -17.30 -14.33 5.39
N LEU A 112 -16.18 -13.61 5.35
CA LEU A 112 -15.88 -12.55 6.28
C LEU A 112 -16.63 -11.27 5.91
N THR A 113 -16.86 -10.41 6.91
CA THR A 113 -17.42 -9.09 6.66
C THR A 113 -16.41 -8.20 5.96
N SER A 114 -16.83 -7.50 4.90
CA SER A 114 -16.00 -6.53 4.17
C SER A 114 -15.58 -5.36 5.07
N SER A 115 -14.39 -4.81 4.83
CA SER A 115 -13.83 -3.68 5.59
C SER A 115 -13.80 -3.93 7.11
N LYS A 116 -13.44 -5.14 7.51
CA LYS A 116 -13.37 -5.51 8.94
C LYS A 116 -12.01 -6.11 9.27
N PRO A 117 -11.37 -5.68 10.38
CA PRO A 117 -10.15 -6.32 10.87
C PRO A 117 -10.50 -7.63 11.59
N TYR A 118 -9.57 -8.57 11.53
CA TYR A 118 -9.60 -9.86 12.21
C TYR A 118 -8.21 -10.19 12.75
N GLN A 119 -8.17 -10.90 13.86
CA GLN A 119 -6.95 -11.41 14.44
C GLN A 119 -6.93 -12.93 14.34
N TYR A 120 -5.76 -13.46 14.01
CA TYR A 120 -5.53 -14.89 13.87
C TYR A 120 -4.34 -15.35 14.69
N ALA A 121 -4.41 -16.61 15.09
CA ALA A 121 -3.32 -17.36 15.66
C ALA A 121 -3.27 -18.73 14.97
N VAL A 122 -2.09 -19.22 14.66
CA VAL A 122 -1.87 -20.57 14.16
C VAL A 122 -0.99 -21.31 15.16
N ARG A 123 -1.43 -22.49 15.58
CA ARG A 123 -0.67 -23.37 16.46
C ARG A 123 -0.42 -24.68 15.76
N ALA A 124 0.82 -25.13 15.74
CA ALA A 124 1.15 -26.50 15.40
C ALA A 124 0.69 -27.44 16.52
N ILE A 125 0.29 -28.65 16.17
CA ILE A 125 -0.13 -29.68 17.13
C ILE A 125 0.60 -30.99 16.85
N ARG A 126 0.89 -31.69 17.92
CA ARG A 126 1.44 -33.05 17.93
C ARG A 126 0.78 -33.85 19.05
N LYS A 127 0.63 -35.14 18.86
CA LYS A 127 0.15 -36.05 19.90
C LYS A 127 1.36 -36.59 20.68
N GLU A 128 1.43 -36.32 21.96
CA GLU A 128 2.48 -36.78 22.86
C GLU A 128 1.78 -37.52 24.03
N ASN A 129 2.16 -38.75 24.29
CA ASN A 129 1.56 -39.59 25.33
C ASN A 129 0.01 -39.60 25.30
N GLY A 130 -0.57 -39.74 24.12
CA GLY A 130 -2.03 -39.79 23.93
C GLY A 130 -2.74 -38.43 23.91
N LYS A 131 -2.09 -37.33 24.35
CA LYS A 131 -2.67 -35.99 24.45
C LYS A 131 -2.13 -35.06 23.37
N TYR A 132 -2.95 -34.08 22.94
CA TYR A 132 -2.48 -33.04 22.02
C TYR A 132 -1.68 -31.96 22.77
N VAL A 133 -0.43 -31.76 22.33
CA VAL A 133 0.42 -30.65 22.74
C VAL A 133 0.43 -29.59 21.62
N TYR A 134 0.47 -28.32 22.01
CA TYR A 134 0.33 -27.19 21.11
C TYR A 134 1.57 -26.30 21.16
N SER A 135 2.03 -25.85 19.98
CA SER A 135 3.09 -24.84 19.89
C SER A 135 2.66 -23.49 20.50
N ARG A 136 3.63 -22.63 20.73
CA ARG A 136 3.38 -21.18 20.89
C ARG A 136 2.88 -20.57 19.58
N TYR A 137 2.39 -19.34 19.62
CA TYR A 137 1.94 -18.61 18.43
C TYR A 137 2.26 -17.13 18.56
N LEU A 138 2.43 -16.45 17.42
CA LEU A 138 2.36 -15.00 17.32
C LEU A 138 1.00 -14.62 16.75
N MET A 139 0.35 -13.66 17.39
CA MET A 139 -0.90 -13.12 16.91
C MET A 139 -0.65 -12.20 15.70
N VAL A 140 -1.43 -12.39 14.65
CA VAL A 140 -1.36 -11.55 13.45
C VAL A 140 -2.70 -10.88 13.19
N THR A 141 -2.65 -9.63 12.73
CA THR A 141 -3.85 -8.83 12.44
C THR A 141 -3.90 -8.51 10.97
N GLY A 142 -5.04 -8.79 10.35
CA GLY A 142 -5.32 -8.42 8.97
C GLY A 142 -6.73 -7.88 8.82
N ALA A 143 -7.03 -7.28 7.67
CA ALA A 143 -8.37 -6.79 7.36
C ALA A 143 -8.82 -7.22 5.97
N THR A 144 -10.11 -7.51 5.82
CA THR A 144 -10.73 -7.69 4.52
C THR A 144 -10.73 -6.37 3.75
N ARG A 145 -10.59 -6.46 2.44
CA ARG A 145 -10.59 -5.27 1.57
C ARG A 145 -11.97 -4.59 1.60
N PRO A 146 -12.03 -3.25 1.53
CA PRO A 146 -13.26 -2.55 1.23
C PRO A 146 -13.79 -2.91 -0.16
N ALA A 147 -15.10 -2.75 -0.35
CA ALA A 147 -15.70 -2.83 -1.66
C ALA A 147 -15.20 -1.68 -2.56
N ILE A 148 -15.22 -1.92 -3.87
CA ILE A 148 -14.92 -0.90 -4.87
C ILE A 148 -15.99 0.20 -4.82
N VAL A 149 -15.59 1.46 -4.96
CA VAL A 149 -16.50 2.60 -5.00
C VAL A 149 -16.75 3.08 -6.43
N LYS A 150 -17.97 3.55 -6.72
CA LYS A 150 -18.27 4.26 -7.96
C LYS A 150 -17.64 5.65 -7.90
N THR A 151 -16.80 5.96 -8.86
CA THR A 151 -16.09 7.23 -9.00
C THR A 151 -16.63 8.01 -10.19
N ARG A 152 -16.81 9.31 -10.05
CA ARG A 152 -17.15 10.25 -11.12
C ARG A 152 -16.05 11.29 -11.22
N ILE A 153 -15.77 11.73 -12.45
CA ILE A 153 -14.76 12.72 -12.74
C ILE A 153 -15.40 13.78 -13.61
N LYS A 154 -15.14 15.05 -13.30
CA LYS A 154 -15.57 16.21 -14.09
C LYS A 154 -14.41 17.20 -14.16
N ALA A 155 -14.10 17.70 -15.34
CA ALA A 155 -13.18 18.82 -15.48
C ALA A 155 -13.82 20.05 -14.83
N ALA A 156 -13.05 20.77 -14.04
CA ALA A 156 -13.46 22.04 -13.43
C ALA A 156 -12.82 23.23 -14.16
N SER A 157 -11.62 23.04 -14.74
CA SER A 157 -10.95 24.01 -15.61
C SER A 157 -9.98 23.29 -16.55
N SER A 158 -9.23 24.03 -17.35
CA SER A 158 -8.16 23.50 -18.20
C SER A 158 -7.01 22.82 -17.42
N SER A 159 -6.90 23.12 -16.13
CA SER A 159 -5.84 22.57 -15.25
C SER A 159 -6.37 21.86 -14.01
N THR A 160 -7.70 21.64 -13.90
CA THR A 160 -8.31 21.14 -12.66
C THR A 160 -9.37 20.08 -12.94
N MET A 161 -9.32 18.97 -12.20
CA MET A 161 -10.32 17.90 -12.21
C MET A 161 -10.96 17.72 -10.84
N LYS A 162 -12.30 17.63 -10.79
CA LYS A 162 -13.04 17.23 -9.58
C LYS A 162 -13.34 15.73 -9.65
N VAL A 163 -12.84 14.99 -8.68
CA VAL A 163 -13.07 13.55 -8.48
C VAL A 163 -14.02 13.36 -7.33
N THR A 164 -15.12 12.64 -7.53
CA THR A 164 -16.12 12.35 -6.49
C THR A 164 -16.41 10.85 -6.44
N TRP A 165 -16.78 10.34 -5.25
CA TRP A 165 -17.10 8.92 -5.07
C TRP A 165 -18.17 8.71 -4.00
N LYS A 166 -18.81 7.53 -4.04
CA LYS A 166 -19.72 7.11 -2.96
C LYS A 166 -18.92 6.70 -1.73
N LYS A 167 -19.39 7.07 -0.54
CA LYS A 167 -18.80 6.66 0.73
C LYS A 167 -18.74 5.12 0.82
N SER A 168 -17.58 4.58 1.19
CA SER A 168 -17.40 3.17 1.51
C SER A 168 -17.64 2.94 3.00
N SER A 169 -18.57 2.04 3.33
CA SER A 169 -18.82 1.71 4.74
C SER A 169 -17.57 1.08 5.37
N ARG A 170 -17.26 1.47 6.61
CA ARG A 170 -16.14 0.97 7.40
C ARG A 170 -14.74 1.19 6.81
N ALA A 171 -14.58 1.92 5.71
CA ALA A 171 -13.26 2.34 5.25
C ALA A 171 -12.62 3.31 6.26
N ASP A 172 -11.30 3.29 6.36
CA ASP A 172 -10.53 4.21 7.21
C ASP A 172 -10.01 5.41 6.43
N GLY A 173 -10.09 5.37 5.10
CA GLY A 173 -9.72 6.47 4.20
C GLY A 173 -9.70 6.00 2.75
N TYR A 174 -9.25 6.89 1.87
CA TYR A 174 -9.19 6.69 0.43
C TYR A 174 -7.85 7.13 -0.12
N ARG A 175 -7.28 6.34 -1.04
CA ARG A 175 -6.17 6.74 -1.89
C ARG A 175 -6.66 7.01 -3.29
N ILE A 176 -6.35 8.20 -3.80
CA ILE A 176 -6.67 8.64 -5.15
C ILE A 176 -5.42 8.53 -6.00
N TYR A 177 -5.54 7.81 -7.10
CA TYR A 177 -4.48 7.66 -8.08
C TYR A 177 -4.92 8.26 -9.39
N ARG A 178 -3.99 8.89 -10.09
CA ARG A 178 -4.14 9.48 -11.42
C ARG A 178 -3.10 8.93 -12.37
N ARG A 179 -3.44 8.84 -13.64
CA ARG A 179 -2.49 8.74 -14.76
C ARG A 179 -3.01 9.50 -15.98
N PRO A 180 -2.15 10.02 -16.86
CA PRO A 180 -2.52 10.32 -18.25
C PRO A 180 -2.99 9.05 -18.94
N ALA A 181 -3.71 9.15 -20.05
CA ALA A 181 -4.27 7.98 -20.74
C ALA A 181 -3.22 6.90 -21.05
N ALA A 182 -2.00 7.29 -21.42
CA ALA A 182 -0.86 6.42 -21.74
C ALA A 182 0.25 6.44 -20.67
N GLY A 183 0.02 7.02 -19.47
CA GLY A 183 1.05 7.20 -18.45
C GLY A 183 0.98 6.19 -17.30
N LYS A 184 1.95 6.29 -16.39
CA LYS A 184 2.01 5.51 -15.15
C LYS A 184 1.07 6.07 -14.08
N TRP A 185 0.63 5.21 -13.16
CA TRP A 185 -0.18 5.61 -12.03
C TRP A 185 0.64 6.36 -10.98
N VAL A 186 0.11 7.50 -10.53
CA VAL A 186 0.67 8.32 -9.44
C VAL A 186 -0.35 8.43 -8.33
N LEU A 187 0.08 8.29 -7.09
CA LEU A 187 -0.75 8.61 -5.91
C LEU A 187 -0.82 10.13 -5.78
N VAL A 188 -2.01 10.70 -5.95
CA VAL A 188 -2.23 12.16 -5.87
C VAL A 188 -2.81 12.60 -4.55
N ALA A 189 -3.51 11.71 -3.83
CA ALA A 189 -4.01 12.03 -2.48
C ALA A 189 -4.25 10.77 -1.62
N ASP A 190 -4.05 10.92 -0.30
CA ASP A 190 -4.48 9.98 0.75
C ASP A 190 -5.39 10.77 1.71
N VAL A 191 -6.68 10.53 1.65
CA VAL A 191 -7.69 11.37 2.31
C VAL A 191 -8.49 10.61 3.36
N ALA A 192 -9.03 11.36 4.31
CA ALA A 192 -9.79 10.83 5.44
C ALA A 192 -11.12 10.17 5.00
N LYS A 193 -11.65 9.28 5.86
CA LYS A 193 -12.87 8.48 5.61
C LYS A 193 -14.16 9.29 5.43
N ASN A 194 -14.20 10.53 5.90
CA ASN A 194 -15.35 11.43 5.79
C ASN A 194 -15.41 12.17 4.46
N LEU A 195 -14.31 12.24 3.71
CA LEU A 195 -14.25 12.90 2.41
C LEU A 195 -14.78 11.99 1.31
N THR A 196 -15.53 12.58 0.38
CA THR A 196 -16.09 11.91 -0.81
C THR A 196 -15.79 12.67 -2.10
N SER A 197 -14.90 13.66 -2.03
CA SER A 197 -14.40 14.41 -3.18
C SER A 197 -12.95 14.82 -2.99
N TYR A 198 -12.29 15.06 -4.12
CA TYR A 198 -10.94 15.58 -4.21
C TYR A 198 -10.84 16.44 -5.45
N THR A 199 -10.19 17.58 -5.34
CA THR A 199 -9.89 18.47 -6.46
C THR A 199 -8.42 18.34 -6.80
N ASP A 200 -8.13 17.86 -7.99
CA ASP A 200 -6.79 17.67 -8.52
C ASP A 200 -6.44 18.87 -9.40
N THR A 201 -5.34 19.54 -9.10
CA THR A 201 -4.88 20.78 -9.73
C THR A 201 -3.54 20.60 -10.44
N GLY A 202 -3.09 21.59 -11.21
CA GLY A 202 -1.81 21.54 -11.92
C GLY A 202 -1.78 20.52 -13.06
N LEU A 203 -2.92 20.29 -13.69
CA LEU A 203 -3.06 19.39 -14.82
C LEU A 203 -2.74 20.11 -16.14
N ASN A 204 -2.24 19.37 -17.12
CA ASN A 204 -2.07 19.88 -18.47
C ASN A 204 -3.42 20.03 -19.14
N ALA A 205 -3.60 21.14 -19.88
CA ALA A 205 -4.78 21.38 -20.71
C ALA A 205 -4.89 20.34 -21.84
N SER A 206 -6.06 20.15 -22.40
CA SER A 206 -6.35 19.22 -23.50
C SER A 206 -5.87 17.80 -23.26
N THR A 207 -5.68 17.41 -21.99
CA THR A 207 -5.07 16.11 -21.62
C THR A 207 -6.11 15.17 -21.01
N LYS A 208 -6.12 13.94 -21.50
CA LYS A 208 -7.00 12.88 -20.99
C LYS A 208 -6.41 12.20 -19.77
N TYR A 209 -7.13 12.25 -18.65
CA TYR A 209 -6.74 11.61 -17.37
C TYR A 209 -7.67 10.48 -16.99
N VAL A 210 -7.11 9.49 -16.31
CA VAL A 210 -7.81 8.34 -15.69
C VAL A 210 -7.55 8.37 -14.20
N TYR A 211 -8.60 8.19 -13.40
CA TYR A 211 -8.49 8.12 -11.94
C TYR A 211 -8.96 6.77 -11.42
N THR A 212 -8.47 6.41 -10.28
CA THR A 212 -9.03 5.35 -9.45
C THR A 212 -9.02 5.77 -7.99
N VAL A 213 -10.17 5.63 -7.33
CA VAL A 213 -10.31 5.86 -5.89
C VAL A 213 -10.35 4.50 -5.21
N ARG A 214 -9.42 4.27 -4.32
CA ARG A 214 -9.27 3.00 -3.60
C ARG A 214 -9.49 3.22 -2.11
N PRO A 215 -10.69 2.91 -1.60
CA PRO A 215 -10.88 2.87 -0.15
C PRO A 215 -9.96 1.82 0.48
N TYR A 216 -9.49 2.08 1.69
CA TYR A 216 -8.68 1.13 2.44
C TYR A 216 -9.23 0.89 3.85
N LYS A 217 -8.88 -0.28 4.40
CA LYS A 217 -9.07 -0.66 5.80
C LYS A 217 -7.72 -0.99 6.42
N LYS A 218 -7.45 -0.47 7.61
CA LYS A 218 -6.25 -0.82 8.37
C LYS A 218 -6.45 -2.16 9.08
N GLY A 219 -5.42 -2.99 9.04
CA GLY A 219 -5.29 -4.20 9.84
C GLY A 219 -3.88 -4.23 10.43
N GLY A 220 -3.73 -3.84 11.69
CA GLY A 220 -2.43 -3.46 12.23
C GLY A 220 -1.88 -2.25 11.46
N ASN A 221 -0.60 -2.29 11.11
CA ASN A 221 0.08 -1.22 10.35
C ASN A 221 -0.13 -1.31 8.82
N VAL A 222 -0.87 -2.31 8.34
CA VAL A 222 -1.08 -2.54 6.91
C VAL A 222 -2.39 -1.92 6.43
N LYS A 223 -2.35 -1.20 5.30
CA LYS A 223 -3.54 -0.70 4.60
C LYS A 223 -4.01 -1.72 3.56
N TYR A 224 -5.16 -2.34 3.78
CA TYR A 224 -5.81 -3.28 2.86
C TYR A 224 -6.72 -2.51 1.91
N MET A 225 -6.23 -2.24 0.71
CA MET A 225 -6.97 -1.45 -0.29
C MET A 225 -7.94 -2.30 -1.09
N SER A 226 -9.06 -1.68 -1.55
CA SER A 226 -9.98 -2.32 -2.50
C SER A 226 -9.24 -2.80 -3.77
N ALA A 227 -9.86 -3.70 -4.53
CA ALA A 227 -9.40 -3.98 -5.88
C ALA A 227 -9.44 -2.68 -6.73
N VAL A 228 -8.63 -2.65 -7.78
CA VAL A 228 -8.64 -1.54 -8.73
C VAL A 228 -9.90 -1.64 -9.59
N LYS A 229 -10.64 -0.55 -9.71
CA LYS A 229 -11.61 -0.34 -10.76
C LYS A 229 -11.24 0.96 -11.45
N LEU A 230 -10.99 0.89 -12.74
CA LEU A 230 -10.76 2.08 -13.54
C LEU A 230 -12.02 2.94 -13.51
N SER A 231 -11.85 4.21 -13.23
CA SER A 231 -12.91 5.18 -13.35
C SER A 231 -13.10 5.59 -14.81
N ASN A 232 -14.09 6.40 -15.06
CA ASN A 232 -14.27 7.04 -16.34
C ASN A 232 -13.04 7.86 -16.70
N LYS A 233 -12.75 7.94 -17.99
CA LYS A 233 -11.73 8.84 -18.55
C LYS A 233 -12.38 10.22 -18.72
N ALA A 234 -11.68 11.29 -18.34
CA ALA A 234 -12.09 12.67 -18.62
C ALA A 234 -10.90 13.48 -19.16
N SER A 235 -11.19 14.43 -20.02
CA SER A 235 -10.17 15.36 -20.55
C SER A 235 -10.35 16.73 -19.89
N THR A 236 -9.23 17.40 -19.62
CA THR A 236 -9.24 18.83 -19.33
C THR A 236 -9.61 19.59 -20.60
N PRO A 237 -10.37 20.70 -20.51
CA PRO A 237 -10.57 21.60 -21.63
C PRO A 237 -9.27 22.17 -22.18
N ALA A 238 -9.31 22.76 -23.36
CA ALA A 238 -8.22 23.59 -23.85
C ALA A 238 -7.97 24.78 -22.91
N ALA A 239 -6.74 25.23 -22.82
CA ALA A 239 -6.43 26.48 -22.16
C ALA A 239 -7.20 27.63 -22.83
N PRO A 240 -7.69 28.63 -22.10
CA PRO A 240 -8.24 29.83 -22.69
C PRO A 240 -7.22 30.37 -23.69
N LYS A 241 -7.66 30.67 -24.93
CA LYS A 241 -6.84 31.46 -25.85
C LYS A 241 -6.68 32.84 -25.20
N VAL A 242 -5.47 33.17 -24.81
CA VAL A 242 -5.15 34.57 -24.50
C VAL A 242 -5.17 35.29 -25.86
N THR A 243 -6.30 35.83 -26.23
CA THR A 243 -6.30 36.87 -27.24
C THR A 243 -5.54 38.05 -26.62
N PRO A 244 -4.45 38.51 -27.24
CA PRO A 244 -3.85 39.76 -26.79
C PRO A 244 -4.94 40.82 -26.90
N SER A 245 -5.53 41.21 -25.78
CA SER A 245 -6.49 42.30 -25.76
C SER A 245 -5.69 43.59 -25.88
N GLY A 246 -5.78 44.18 -27.06
CA GLY A 246 -5.44 45.57 -27.23
C GLY A 246 -3.95 45.85 -27.41
N ASP A 247 -3.71 46.54 -28.42
CA ASP A 247 -2.55 47.31 -28.77
C ASP A 247 -1.80 47.88 -27.54
N ILE A 248 -0.64 47.26 -27.21
CA ILE A 248 0.22 47.81 -26.15
C ILE A 248 1.02 49.03 -26.69
N SER A 249 0.48 49.72 -27.68
CA SER A 249 1.08 50.94 -28.19
C SER A 249 0.85 52.17 -27.26
N ASN A 250 0.00 52.02 -26.20
CA ASN A 250 -0.25 53.11 -25.27
C ASN A 250 0.81 53.16 -24.16
N SER A 251 1.80 53.99 -24.36
CA SER A 251 2.91 54.25 -23.46
C SER A 251 2.49 54.78 -22.04
N SER A 252 1.22 55.08 -21.81
CA SER A 252 0.69 55.57 -20.56
C SER A 252 0.53 54.46 -19.47
N VAL A 253 0.45 53.18 -19.86
CA VAL A 253 0.29 52.05 -18.88
C VAL A 253 1.59 51.74 -18.11
N ILE A 254 2.76 52.10 -18.70
CA ILE A 254 4.07 51.80 -18.07
C ILE A 254 4.45 52.86 -17.04
N SER A 255 3.83 54.02 -17.07
CA SER A 255 4.18 55.12 -16.16
C SER A 255 3.51 55.00 -14.77
N ASN A 256 2.41 54.24 -14.61
CA ASN A 256 1.64 54.13 -13.40
C ASN A 256 1.88 52.85 -12.58
N THR A 257 2.69 51.91 -13.02
CA THR A 257 3.08 50.77 -12.23
C THR A 257 4.35 51.09 -11.43
N ARG A 258 4.33 50.87 -10.11
CA ARG A 258 5.47 50.98 -9.18
C ARG A 258 6.55 49.95 -9.46
N PHE A 259 7.09 49.94 -10.66
CA PHE A 259 8.28 49.10 -10.96
C PHE A 259 9.55 49.90 -10.62
N THR A 260 10.49 49.23 -9.95
CA THR A 260 11.83 49.79 -9.69
C THR A 260 12.59 50.01 -10.99
N ALA A 261 13.57 50.92 -11.04
CA ALA A 261 14.39 51.20 -12.21
C ALA A 261 15.01 49.92 -12.80
N ALA A 262 15.46 49.00 -11.93
CA ALA A 262 16.02 47.70 -12.35
C ALA A 262 15.01 46.78 -13.08
N GLN A 263 13.74 46.77 -12.67
CA GLN A 263 12.68 46.02 -13.32
C GLN A 263 12.28 46.59 -14.67
N LYS A 264 12.39 47.89 -14.83
CA LYS A 264 12.16 48.59 -16.11
C LYS A 264 13.27 48.29 -17.11
N ASP A 265 14.50 48.11 -16.71
CA ASP A 265 15.65 47.79 -17.56
C ASP A 265 15.62 46.35 -18.06
N VAL A 266 15.14 45.38 -17.26
CA VAL A 266 14.93 43.99 -17.68
C VAL A 266 13.88 43.93 -18.79
N MET A 267 12.76 44.65 -18.69
CA MET A 267 11.72 44.70 -19.70
C MET A 267 12.18 45.38 -21.01
N LYS A 268 13.13 46.32 -20.95
CA LYS A 268 13.73 46.94 -22.14
C LYS A 268 14.73 46.00 -22.84
N LYS A 269 15.40 45.14 -22.10
CA LYS A 269 16.38 44.20 -22.67
C LYS A 269 15.71 43.08 -23.48
N ASP A 270 14.57 42.56 -23.00
CA ASP A 270 13.80 41.53 -23.72
C ASP A 270 13.20 42.00 -25.07
N ARG A 271 12.99 43.31 -25.21
CA ARG A 271 12.51 43.87 -26.50
C ARG A 271 13.59 43.94 -27.62
N LYS A 272 14.88 43.84 -27.28
CA LYS A 272 15.96 43.86 -28.26
C LYS A 272 16.39 42.48 -28.77
N SER A 273 15.84 41.40 -28.22
CA SER A 273 16.16 40.02 -28.63
C SER A 273 15.11 39.37 -29.54
N VAL A 274 14.10 40.11 -29.97
CA VAL A 274 13.03 39.65 -30.87
C VAL A 274 12.94 40.59 -32.08
N VAL A 275 14.04 40.73 -32.82
CA VAL A 275 14.09 41.24 -34.20
C VAL A 275 15.04 40.35 -34.99
#